data_d09aa928ecf3c099697c0e81b675718f
#
_entry.id   d09aa928ecf3c099697c0e81b675718f
#
_cell.length_a   1.000
_cell.length_b   1.000
_cell.length_c   1.000
_cell.angle_alpha   90.00
_cell.angle_beta   90.00
_cell.angle_gamma   90.00
#
_symmetry.space_group_name_H-M   'P 1'
#
loop_
_entity.id
_entity.type
_entity.pdbx_description
1 polymer ?
#
loop_
_entity_poly.entity_id
_entity_poly.type
_entity_poly.pdbx_seq_one_letter_code
_entity_poly.pdbx_strand_id
1 'polypeptide(L)'
;MNLLAHSALAFQASRSWESGASIQAGLMAGAIIADLTKGTIPKNWPHALQSGVRLHRRIDAYSNTHPAIRQSSERFPPQYRRFAPIFIDVLADHYLSLEWHDHFSFSIAEVSQCCYAALAKYRGYWPPAHNDFFNYLRDHDLLGQYHQWYHVQRGLGSVLRRLNK
;
A
#
# COMPACT_ATOMS: atom_id res chain seq x y z
N MET A 1 -1.82 5.84 3.41
CA MET A 1 -1.93 4.59 2.61
C MET A 1 -0.81 4.59 1.59
N ASN A 2 0.18 3.80 1.88
CA ASN A 2 1.42 3.63 1.12
C ASN A 2 1.31 2.33 0.31
N LEU A 3 0.58 2.38 -0.81
CA LEU A 3 0.17 1.18 -1.56
C LEU A 3 1.34 0.52 -2.29
N LEU A 4 2.22 1.33 -2.89
CA LEU A 4 3.34 0.80 -3.68
C LEU A 4 4.37 0.12 -2.78
N ALA A 5 4.77 0.76 -1.68
CA ALA A 5 5.75 0.19 -0.76
C ALA A 5 5.24 -1.10 -0.10
N HIS A 6 3.98 -1.13 0.36
CA HIS A 6 3.39 -2.36 0.91
C HIS A 6 3.31 -3.48 -0.12
N SER A 7 2.94 -3.17 -1.38
CA SER A 7 2.93 -4.15 -2.48
C SER A 7 4.33 -4.69 -2.77
N ALA A 8 5.34 -3.81 -2.83
CA ALA A 8 6.72 -4.19 -3.11
C ALA A 8 7.29 -5.10 -2.03
N LEU A 9 7.09 -4.74 -0.76
CA LEU A 9 7.58 -5.55 0.38
C LEU A 9 6.85 -6.89 0.48
N ALA A 10 5.55 -6.94 0.19
CA ALA A 10 4.80 -8.20 0.13
C ALA A 10 5.26 -9.09 -1.03
N PHE A 11 5.52 -8.48 -2.20
CA PHE A 11 6.07 -9.18 -3.37
C PHE A 11 7.46 -9.74 -3.05
N GLN A 12 8.36 -8.93 -2.49
CA GLN A 12 9.70 -9.36 -2.10
C GLN A 12 9.66 -10.49 -1.05
N ALA A 13 8.85 -10.37 -0.01
CA ALA A 13 8.67 -11.41 1.00
C ALA A 13 8.17 -12.72 0.40
N SER A 14 7.27 -12.67 -0.58
CA SER A 14 6.76 -13.85 -1.25
C SER A 14 7.82 -14.59 -2.08
N ARG A 15 8.80 -13.87 -2.61
CA ARG A 15 9.93 -14.46 -3.37
C ARG A 15 10.95 -15.14 -2.48
N SER A 16 11.12 -14.66 -1.26
CA SER A 16 12.05 -15.25 -0.28
C SER A 16 11.57 -16.58 0.29
N TRP A 17 10.27 -16.83 0.20
CA TRP A 17 9.69 -18.11 0.55
C TRP A 17 9.54 -18.90 -0.75
N GLU A 18 9.97 -20.14 -0.82
CA GLU A 18 9.72 -21.05 -1.94
C GLU A 18 8.21 -21.35 -2.08
N SER A 19 7.45 -20.32 -2.18
CA SER A 19 6.01 -20.29 -1.97
C SER A 19 5.32 -20.27 -3.32
N GLY A 20 4.36 -21.16 -3.53
CA GLY A 20 3.55 -21.17 -4.75
C GLY A 20 2.77 -19.85 -4.95
N ALA A 21 2.34 -19.58 -6.18
CA ALA A 21 1.62 -18.38 -6.60
C ALA A 21 0.39 -18.01 -5.73
N SER A 22 -0.18 -18.97 -5.02
CA SER A 22 -1.31 -18.75 -4.11
C SER A 22 -0.92 -18.00 -2.84
N ILE A 23 0.28 -18.27 -2.31
CA ILE A 23 0.80 -17.60 -1.11
C ILE A 23 1.20 -16.17 -1.45
N GLN A 24 1.86 -15.97 -2.58
CA GLN A 24 2.18 -14.63 -3.09
C GLN A 24 0.93 -13.77 -3.22
N ALA A 25 -0.11 -14.27 -3.92
CA ALA A 25 -1.35 -13.54 -4.11
C ALA A 25 -2.02 -13.18 -2.77
N GLY A 26 -2.03 -14.10 -1.79
CA GLY A 26 -2.60 -13.84 -0.47
C GLY A 26 -1.82 -12.78 0.30
N LEU A 27 -0.49 -12.83 0.29
CA LEU A 27 0.37 -11.82 0.93
C LEU A 27 0.12 -10.43 0.33
N MET A 28 0.12 -10.32 -0.99
CA MET A 28 -0.07 -9.06 -1.69
C MET A 28 -1.47 -8.48 -1.47
N ALA A 29 -2.51 -9.28 -1.64
CA ALA A 29 -3.89 -8.84 -1.38
C ALA A 29 -4.05 -8.39 0.08
N GLY A 30 -3.56 -9.18 1.04
CA GLY A 30 -3.62 -8.86 2.46
C GLY A 30 -2.90 -7.56 2.81
N ALA A 31 -1.74 -7.30 2.20
CA ALA A 31 -0.99 -6.08 2.40
C ALA A 31 -1.76 -4.82 1.94
N ILE A 32 -2.59 -4.93 0.91
CA ILE A 32 -3.39 -3.80 0.41
C ILE A 32 -4.70 -3.61 1.19
N ILE A 33 -5.40 -4.71 1.51
CA ILE A 33 -6.70 -4.60 2.18
C ILE A 33 -6.60 -4.38 3.70
N ALA A 34 -5.38 -4.36 4.24
CA ALA A 34 -5.14 -4.20 5.67
C ALA A 34 -5.76 -2.93 6.25
N ASP A 35 -5.71 -1.82 5.51
CA ASP A 35 -6.33 -0.54 5.90
C ASP A 35 -7.86 -0.63 6.03
N LEU A 36 -8.48 -1.56 5.33
CA LEU A 36 -9.92 -1.82 5.40
C LEU A 36 -10.26 -2.83 6.51
N THR A 37 -9.24 -3.53 7.05
CA THR A 37 -9.41 -4.58 8.05
C THR A 37 -9.15 -4.01 9.44
N LYS A 38 -10.18 -3.41 10.05
CA LYS A 38 -10.09 -2.88 11.41
C LYS A 38 -10.12 -4.00 12.46
N GLY A 39 -9.40 -3.80 13.56
CA GLY A 39 -9.43 -4.73 14.70
C GLY A 39 -8.79 -6.10 14.42
N THR A 40 -9.43 -7.17 14.91
CA THR A 40 -8.94 -8.54 14.79
C THR A 40 -9.10 -9.08 13.37
N ILE A 41 -8.04 -9.71 12.84
CA ILE A 41 -8.10 -10.36 11.53
C ILE A 41 -9.03 -11.58 11.64
N PRO A 42 -10.02 -11.74 10.72
CA PRO A 42 -10.93 -12.87 10.76
C PRO A 42 -10.17 -14.21 10.65
N LYS A 43 -10.45 -15.13 11.59
CA LYS A 43 -9.75 -16.42 11.68
C LYS A 43 -10.06 -17.36 10.49
N ASN A 44 -11.21 -17.18 9.85
CA ASN A 44 -11.64 -17.96 8.68
C ASN A 44 -11.03 -17.49 7.35
N TRP A 45 -10.23 -16.42 7.36
CA TRP A 45 -9.53 -16.00 6.17
C TRP A 45 -8.39 -16.95 5.80
N PRO A 46 -8.04 -17.09 4.51
CA PRO A 46 -6.84 -17.83 4.10
C PRO A 46 -5.59 -17.35 4.83
N HIS A 47 -4.74 -18.28 5.25
CA HIS A 47 -3.56 -17.96 6.06
C HIS A 47 -2.63 -16.93 5.39
N ALA A 48 -2.41 -17.06 4.07
CA ALA A 48 -1.58 -16.11 3.32
C ALA A 48 -2.18 -14.70 3.32
N LEU A 49 -3.51 -14.56 3.22
CA LEU A 49 -4.19 -13.26 3.32
C LEU A 49 -4.03 -12.64 4.71
N GLN A 50 -4.22 -13.44 5.77
CA GLN A 50 -3.98 -12.99 7.14
C GLN A 50 -2.53 -12.54 7.35
N SER A 51 -1.57 -13.28 6.77
CA SER A 51 -0.13 -12.95 6.85
C SER A 51 0.19 -11.63 6.14
N GLY A 52 -0.45 -11.35 5.01
CA GLY A 52 -0.34 -10.06 4.31
C GLY A 52 -0.83 -8.90 5.18
N VAL A 53 -1.99 -9.04 5.86
CA VAL A 53 -2.49 -8.03 6.80
C VAL A 53 -1.53 -7.83 7.97
N ARG A 54 -0.95 -8.90 8.52
CA ARG A 54 0.05 -8.79 9.60
C ARG A 54 1.33 -8.11 9.12
N LEU A 55 1.78 -8.42 7.90
CA LEU A 55 2.96 -7.79 7.29
C LEU A 55 2.74 -6.28 7.17
N HIS A 56 1.63 -5.84 6.57
CA HIS A 56 1.27 -4.43 6.48
C HIS A 56 1.35 -3.73 7.85
N ARG A 57 0.67 -4.27 8.87
CA ARG A 57 0.64 -3.69 10.23
C ARG A 57 2.03 -3.59 10.86
N ARG A 58 2.93 -4.54 10.56
CA ARG A 58 4.33 -4.49 11.02
C ARG A 58 5.13 -3.40 10.32
N ILE A 59 4.92 -3.24 9.02
CA ILE A 59 5.55 -2.17 8.23
C ILE A 59 5.11 -0.81 8.79
N ASP A 60 3.82 -0.60 8.99
CA ASP A 60 3.28 0.64 9.57
C ASP A 60 3.83 0.91 10.97
N ALA A 61 3.85 -0.10 11.84
CA ALA A 61 4.40 0.04 13.18
C ALA A 61 5.88 0.45 13.17
N TYR A 62 6.66 -0.10 12.25
CA TYR A 62 8.07 0.27 12.07
C TYR A 62 8.22 1.68 11.50
N SER A 63 7.54 1.99 10.40
CA SER A 63 7.67 3.29 9.73
C SER A 63 7.21 4.45 10.61
N ASN A 64 6.10 4.30 11.33
CA ASN A 64 5.56 5.33 12.23
C ASN A 64 6.50 5.67 13.40
N THR A 65 7.38 4.75 13.79
CA THR A 65 8.39 4.99 14.85
C THR A 65 9.73 5.45 14.29
N HIS A 66 9.96 5.38 13.00
CA HIS A 66 11.23 5.70 12.38
C HIS A 66 11.57 7.19 12.48
N PRO A 67 12.80 7.57 12.92
CA PRO A 67 13.18 8.98 13.12
C PRO A 67 12.99 9.86 11.88
N ALA A 68 13.28 9.34 10.67
CA ALA A 68 13.10 10.08 9.42
C ALA A 68 11.63 10.47 9.16
N ILE A 69 10.67 9.61 9.49
CA ILE A 69 9.23 9.90 9.37
C ILE A 69 8.81 10.97 10.36
N ARG A 70 9.30 10.91 11.60
CA ARG A 70 9.06 11.97 12.59
C ARG A 70 9.64 13.30 12.14
N GLN A 71 10.89 13.35 11.70
CA GLN A 71 11.53 14.54 11.19
C GLN A 71 10.79 15.12 9.98
N SER A 72 10.31 14.28 9.07
CA SER A 72 9.51 14.72 7.94
C SER A 72 8.17 15.32 8.40
N SER A 73 7.53 14.72 9.41
CA SER A 73 6.26 15.24 9.98
C SER A 73 6.45 16.60 10.66
N GLU A 74 7.57 16.84 11.29
CA GLU A 74 7.89 18.11 11.95
C GLU A 74 8.05 19.30 10.98
N ARG A 75 8.34 19.02 9.70
CA ARG A 75 8.41 20.04 8.63
C ARG A 75 7.05 20.60 8.23
N PHE A 76 5.96 19.91 8.58
CA PHE A 76 4.61 20.41 8.30
C PHE A 76 4.24 21.53 9.29
N PRO A 77 3.50 22.57 8.85
CA PRO A 77 2.93 23.57 9.73
C PRO A 77 2.12 22.92 10.87
N PRO A 78 2.14 23.46 12.10
CA PRO A 78 1.54 22.82 13.28
C PRO A 78 0.10 22.35 13.08
N GLN A 79 -0.73 23.12 12.37
CA GLN A 79 -2.14 22.81 12.12
C GLN A 79 -2.33 21.57 11.22
N TYR A 80 -1.31 21.17 10.43
CA TYR A 80 -1.36 20.03 9.51
C TYR A 80 -0.60 18.82 10.03
N ARG A 81 0.20 18.93 11.11
CA ARG A 81 1.06 17.84 11.61
C ARG A 81 0.30 16.56 11.93
N ARG A 82 -0.94 16.66 12.43
CA ARG A 82 -1.77 15.47 12.69
C ARG A 82 -2.09 14.66 11.42
N PHE A 83 -2.00 15.27 10.24
CA PHE A 83 -2.25 14.65 8.95
C PHE A 83 -0.96 14.34 8.18
N ALA A 84 0.18 14.81 8.67
CA ALA A 84 1.48 14.64 8.02
C ALA A 84 1.79 13.17 7.64
N PRO A 85 1.51 12.16 8.49
CA PRO A 85 1.73 10.77 8.11
C PRO A 85 1.03 10.36 6.81
N ILE A 86 -0.20 10.83 6.58
CA ILE A 86 -0.98 10.50 5.37
C ILE A 86 -0.34 11.14 4.12
N PHE A 87 0.14 12.38 4.23
CA PHE A 87 0.83 13.05 3.13
C PHE A 87 2.19 12.42 2.86
N ILE A 88 2.92 12.05 3.93
CA ILE A 88 4.22 11.38 3.82
C ILE A 88 4.07 10.03 3.13
N ASP A 89 3.04 9.25 3.42
CA ASP A 89 2.76 7.98 2.77
C ASP A 89 2.64 8.13 1.24
N VAL A 90 1.86 9.12 0.79
CA VAL A 90 1.68 9.37 -0.65
C VAL A 90 2.98 9.84 -1.31
N LEU A 91 3.73 10.70 -0.63
CA LEU A 91 5.01 11.21 -1.13
C LEU A 91 6.09 10.11 -1.11
N ALA A 92 6.11 9.26 -0.10
CA ALA A 92 7.05 8.16 0.01
C ALA A 92 6.90 7.17 -1.16
N ASP A 93 5.67 6.82 -1.54
CA ASP A 93 5.44 5.98 -2.72
C ASP A 93 5.94 6.63 -4.02
N HIS A 94 5.79 7.96 -4.14
CA HIS A 94 6.32 8.69 -5.29
C HIS A 94 7.85 8.61 -5.36
N TYR A 95 8.54 9.00 -4.29
CA TYR A 95 10.01 8.95 -4.27
C TYR A 95 10.53 7.53 -4.41
N LEU A 96 9.90 6.54 -3.78
CA LEU A 96 10.22 5.13 -3.97
C LEU A 96 10.13 4.73 -5.44
N SER A 97 9.11 5.21 -6.16
CA SER A 97 8.95 4.90 -7.59
C SER A 97 10.04 5.51 -8.46
N LEU A 98 10.57 6.69 -8.10
CA LEU A 98 11.67 7.34 -8.81
C LEU A 98 13.03 6.66 -8.56
N GLU A 99 13.23 6.14 -7.35
CA GLU A 99 14.47 5.50 -6.91
C GLU A 99 14.36 3.96 -6.91
N TRP A 100 13.38 3.40 -7.62
CA TRP A 100 12.99 1.99 -7.56
C TRP A 100 14.15 1.02 -7.74
N HIS A 101 14.99 1.27 -8.72
CA HIS A 101 16.10 0.40 -9.08
C HIS A 101 17.23 0.38 -8.04
N ASP A 102 17.27 1.38 -7.15
CA ASP A 102 18.23 1.39 -6.04
C ASP A 102 17.80 0.46 -4.90
N HIS A 103 16.51 0.09 -4.87
CA HIS A 103 15.91 -0.69 -3.77
C HIS A 103 15.50 -2.11 -4.18
N PHE A 104 15.10 -2.32 -5.44
CA PHE A 104 14.53 -3.59 -5.90
C PHE A 104 15.13 -4.06 -7.22
N SER A 105 15.35 -5.38 -7.33
CA SER A 105 15.81 -6.06 -8.56
C SER A 105 14.69 -6.45 -9.53
N PHE A 106 13.43 -6.21 -9.15
CA PHE A 106 12.23 -6.47 -9.97
C PHE A 106 11.57 -5.14 -10.35
N SER A 107 10.76 -5.14 -11.40
CA SER A 107 10.12 -3.93 -11.92
C SER A 107 8.84 -3.56 -11.15
N ILE A 108 8.48 -2.27 -11.18
CA ILE A 108 7.16 -1.81 -10.68
C ILE A 108 6.03 -2.50 -11.43
N ALA A 109 6.19 -2.74 -12.73
CA ALA A 109 5.20 -3.41 -13.57
C ALA A 109 4.91 -4.84 -13.11
N GLU A 110 5.94 -5.61 -12.72
CA GLU A 110 5.75 -6.96 -12.14
C GLU A 110 4.95 -6.88 -10.85
N VAL A 111 5.28 -5.93 -9.96
CA VAL A 111 4.58 -5.76 -8.69
C VAL A 111 3.14 -5.33 -8.92
N SER A 112 2.87 -4.35 -9.78
CA SER A 112 1.52 -3.85 -10.04
C SER A 112 0.62 -4.92 -10.64
N GLN A 113 1.10 -5.64 -11.64
CA GLN A 113 0.35 -6.75 -12.27
C GLN A 113 0.02 -7.87 -11.27
N CYS A 114 1.00 -8.31 -10.48
CA CYS A 114 0.76 -9.32 -9.44
C CYS A 114 -0.21 -8.82 -8.37
N CYS A 115 -0.12 -7.54 -7.99
CA CYS A 115 -1.03 -6.91 -7.03
C CYS A 115 -2.48 -6.90 -7.55
N TYR A 116 -2.71 -6.47 -8.79
CA TYR A 116 -4.05 -6.43 -9.38
C TYR A 116 -4.65 -7.82 -9.56
N ALA A 117 -3.86 -8.80 -9.97
CA ALA A 117 -4.28 -10.19 -10.04
C ALA A 117 -4.64 -10.75 -8.64
N ALA A 118 -3.85 -10.41 -7.63
CA ALA A 118 -4.11 -10.80 -6.24
C ALA A 118 -5.40 -10.18 -5.72
N LEU A 119 -5.63 -8.89 -5.96
CA LEU A 119 -6.87 -8.20 -5.58
C LEU A 119 -8.08 -8.82 -6.28
N ALA A 120 -8.00 -9.11 -7.57
CA ALA A 120 -9.09 -9.77 -8.30
C ALA A 120 -9.45 -11.14 -7.68
N LYS A 121 -8.42 -11.95 -7.33
CA LYS A 121 -8.59 -13.27 -6.71
C LYS A 121 -9.26 -13.20 -5.32
N TYR A 122 -8.95 -12.16 -4.54
CA TYR A 122 -9.43 -12.00 -3.16
C TYR A 122 -10.58 -11.00 -3.01
N ARG A 123 -11.30 -10.69 -4.10
CA ARG A 123 -12.37 -9.66 -4.14
C ARG A 123 -13.46 -9.83 -3.09
N GLY A 124 -13.72 -11.06 -2.61
CA GLY A 124 -14.73 -11.35 -1.59
C GLY A 124 -14.32 -11.01 -0.14
N TYR A 125 -13.10 -10.53 0.09
CA TYR A 125 -12.56 -10.33 1.44
C TYR A 125 -12.59 -8.88 1.93
N TRP A 126 -13.18 -7.96 1.18
CA TRP A 126 -13.42 -6.57 1.61
C TRP A 126 -14.85 -6.14 1.27
N PRO A 127 -15.36 -5.08 1.96
CA PRO A 127 -16.71 -4.58 1.70
C PRO A 127 -16.89 -4.13 0.24
N PRO A 128 -18.03 -4.45 -0.41
CA PRO A 128 -18.33 -4.07 -1.79
C PRO A 128 -18.18 -2.58 -2.10
N ALA A 129 -18.40 -1.71 -1.11
CA ALA A 129 -18.22 -0.26 -1.24
C ALA A 129 -16.80 0.18 -1.67
N HIS A 130 -15.80 -0.70 -1.53
CA HIS A 130 -14.42 -0.42 -1.96
C HIS A 130 -14.10 -0.94 -3.37
N ASN A 131 -15.03 -1.61 -4.03
CA ASN A 131 -14.79 -2.17 -5.37
C ASN A 131 -14.44 -1.09 -6.40
N ASP A 132 -15.12 0.06 -6.36
CA ASP A 132 -14.85 1.16 -7.30
C ASP A 132 -13.44 1.70 -7.13
N PHE A 133 -12.94 1.79 -5.89
CA PHE A 133 -11.57 2.19 -5.62
C PHE A 133 -10.56 1.18 -6.19
N PHE A 134 -10.76 -0.12 -5.98
CA PHE A 134 -9.85 -1.14 -6.49
C PHE A 134 -9.92 -1.31 -8.02
N ASN A 135 -11.10 -1.14 -8.61
CA ASN A 135 -11.24 -1.08 -10.07
C ASN A 135 -10.48 0.13 -10.63
N TYR A 136 -10.67 1.31 -10.04
CA TYR A 136 -9.94 2.52 -10.43
C TYR A 136 -8.43 2.36 -10.30
N LEU A 137 -7.95 1.77 -9.20
CA LEU A 137 -6.53 1.47 -8.97
C LEU A 137 -5.93 0.64 -10.12
N ARG A 138 -6.64 -0.41 -10.53
CA ARG A 138 -6.24 -1.32 -11.61
C ARG A 138 -6.36 -0.66 -12.98
N ASP A 139 -7.51 -0.08 -13.29
CA ASP A 139 -7.84 0.40 -14.64
C ASP A 139 -6.98 1.59 -15.06
N HIS A 140 -6.41 2.31 -14.08
CA HIS A 140 -5.48 3.42 -14.30
C HIS A 140 -4.03 3.06 -13.94
N ASP A 141 -3.73 1.80 -13.62
CA ASP A 141 -2.41 1.34 -13.16
C ASP A 141 -1.76 2.28 -12.14
N LEU A 142 -2.51 2.67 -11.10
CA LEU A 142 -2.01 3.68 -10.16
C LEU A 142 -0.69 3.28 -9.49
N LEU A 143 -0.46 1.97 -9.25
CA LEU A 143 0.82 1.52 -8.67
C LEU A 143 1.98 1.77 -9.64
N GLY A 144 1.79 1.51 -10.94
CA GLY A 144 2.79 1.76 -11.98
C GLY A 144 3.02 3.25 -12.27
N GLN A 145 2.05 4.11 -11.93
CA GLN A 145 2.06 5.53 -12.28
C GLN A 145 2.51 6.46 -11.13
N TYR A 146 2.96 5.94 -9.99
CA TYR A 146 3.40 6.79 -8.86
C TYR A 146 4.58 7.71 -9.20
N HIS A 147 5.37 7.41 -10.22
CA HIS A 147 6.43 8.30 -10.71
C HIS A 147 5.90 9.61 -11.34
N GLN A 148 4.65 9.64 -11.77
CA GLN A 148 4.03 10.82 -12.36
C GLN A 148 3.44 11.72 -11.28
N TRP A 149 3.95 12.94 -11.17
CA TRP A 149 3.50 13.93 -10.18
C TRP A 149 1.99 14.23 -10.24
N TYR A 150 1.40 14.14 -11.40
CA TYR A 150 -0.05 14.31 -11.59
C TYR A 150 -0.88 13.33 -10.72
N HIS A 151 -0.50 12.07 -10.64
CA HIS A 151 -1.19 11.08 -9.81
C HIS A 151 -0.99 11.34 -8.32
N VAL A 152 0.20 11.81 -7.94
CA VAL A 152 0.50 12.24 -6.56
C VAL A 152 -0.41 13.40 -6.15
N GLN A 153 -0.51 14.45 -6.99
CA GLN A 153 -1.38 15.59 -6.74
C GLN A 153 -2.84 15.18 -6.58
N ARG A 154 -3.34 14.26 -7.40
CA ARG A 154 -4.71 13.73 -7.28
C ARG A 154 -4.91 12.97 -5.97
N GLY A 155 -3.94 12.16 -5.58
CA GLY A 155 -3.93 11.44 -4.30
C GLY A 155 -4.01 12.41 -3.12
N LEU A 156 -3.11 13.39 -3.06
CA LEU A 156 -3.09 14.43 -2.03
C LEU A 156 -4.39 15.23 -2.01
N GLY A 157 -4.92 15.63 -3.17
CA GLY A 157 -6.21 16.30 -3.28
C GLY A 157 -7.38 15.46 -2.76
N SER A 158 -7.35 14.15 -2.96
CA SER A 158 -8.35 13.23 -2.40
C SER A 158 -8.27 13.16 -0.88
N VAL A 159 -7.06 13.14 -0.31
CA VAL A 159 -6.83 13.20 1.14
C VAL A 159 -7.40 14.51 1.70
N LEU A 160 -7.04 15.65 1.13
CA LEU A 160 -7.52 16.97 1.58
C LEU A 160 -9.04 17.07 1.57
N ARG A 161 -9.72 16.58 0.52
CA ARG A 161 -11.20 16.57 0.47
C ARG A 161 -11.83 15.74 1.59
N ARG A 162 -11.17 14.69 2.05
CA ARG A 162 -11.65 13.87 3.18
C ARG A 162 -11.41 14.51 4.54
N LEU A 163 -10.36 15.32 4.67
CA LEU A 163 -10.01 16.01 5.91
C LEU A 163 -10.87 17.25 6.16
N ASN A 164 -11.47 17.82 5.11
CA ASN A 164 -12.34 19.01 5.18
C ASN A 164 -13.83 18.67 5.37
N LYS A 165 -14.15 17.40 5.60
CA LYS A 165 -15.50 16.92 5.96
C LYS A 165 -15.55 16.63 7.45
#